data_6a7b58f95709fca1fdaf70279fd76f2b
#
_entry.id   6a7b58f95709fca1fdaf70279fd76f2b
#
_cell.length_a   1.000
_cell.length_b   1.000
_cell.length_c   1.000
_cell.angle_alpha   90.00
_cell.angle_beta   90.00
_cell.angle_gamma   90.00
#
_symmetry.space_group_name_H-M   'P 1'
#
loop_
_entity.id
_entity.type
_entity.pdbx_description
1 polymer ?
#
loop_
_entity_poly.entity_id
_entity_poly.type
_entity_poly.pdbx_seq_one_letter_code
_entity_poly.pdbx_strand_id
1 'polypeptide(L)'
;MEAMMRADKFGKRGLTFDDVLLIPAHSTVLPRDVDVSTNLTRHIRLHIPIMSAGMDTVTEAEMAIAMAREGGIGVIHKNMSIDEQSREVKLVKRSEHGVIVDPIYLAPDNTLADADELMNKYHISGVPITEEGKLVGIITNRDMRFETDLSRPISDIMTSEGLVTAPENTTIDEAKEILKAHRIEKLPLVDKDGYLKGLITIRDIEKMKKYPNAVKDEDGRLLCAAAIGVTPDVEERVEALLSAKADVLVIDTAHGHSEGVLETIRRLRKDFPYLELIAGNVATYEATKALIEAGVDAVKVGIGPGSICTTRVVAGIGVPQITAVYDCARAAEGTGVPIIADGGIQYSGDIAKALGAGASSVMLGNLLAGTDESPGETIIYQGKKYKAYRGMGSLGAMQAGSKDRYFQQNAKKLVPEGIEGQIPYKGHVSDVLFQLIGGLRASMGYCGTPDIKAMNEETQFIEITGAGLRESHPHDVSITKEAPNYSTK
;
A
#
# COMPACT_ATOMS: atom_id res chain seq x y z
N MET A 1 -15.22 11.30 -47.38
CA MET A 1 -15.50 11.08 -45.96
C MET A 1 -15.22 9.63 -45.54
N GLU A 2 -15.63 8.59 -46.25
CA GLU A 2 -15.35 7.19 -45.91
C GLU A 2 -13.88 6.78 -45.93
N ALA A 3 -13.06 7.31 -46.85
CA ALA A 3 -11.61 7.03 -46.90
C ALA A 3 -10.84 7.69 -45.76
N MET A 4 -11.27 8.85 -45.24
CA MET A 4 -10.71 9.56 -44.12
C MET A 4 -10.99 8.84 -42.80
N MET A 5 -12.19 8.22 -42.65
CA MET A 5 -12.54 7.43 -41.45
C MET A 5 -11.71 6.13 -41.30
N ARG A 6 -11.15 5.59 -42.38
CA ARG A 6 -10.32 4.38 -42.32
C ARG A 6 -8.85 4.66 -41.94
N ALA A 7 -8.31 5.86 -42.24
CA ALA A 7 -6.94 6.23 -41.91
C ALA A 7 -6.73 6.40 -40.39
N ASP A 8 -7.75 6.87 -39.66
CA ASP A 8 -7.66 7.13 -38.21
C ASP A 8 -7.97 5.89 -37.33
N LYS A 9 -8.37 4.76 -37.95
CA LYS A 9 -8.68 3.54 -37.20
C LYS A 9 -7.46 2.87 -36.56
N PHE A 10 -6.29 3.01 -37.17
CA PHE A 10 -5.02 2.50 -36.68
C PHE A 10 -4.22 3.67 -36.11
N GLY A 11 -4.14 3.74 -34.75
CA GLY A 11 -3.43 4.78 -34.05
C GLY A 11 -1.88 4.60 -34.09
N LYS A 12 -1.23 5.31 -33.21
CA LYS A 12 0.24 5.26 -33.04
C LYS A 12 0.70 3.87 -32.58
N ARG A 13 1.99 3.60 -32.78
CA ARG A 13 2.68 2.43 -32.20
C ARG A 13 2.59 2.47 -30.68
N GLY A 14 2.21 1.36 -30.05
CA GLY A 14 2.21 1.19 -28.60
C GLY A 14 3.52 0.55 -28.14
N LEU A 15 4.08 1.06 -27.04
CA LEU A 15 5.36 0.65 -26.45
C LEU A 15 5.16 0.07 -25.04
N THR A 16 5.79 -1.08 -24.78
CA THR A 16 5.91 -1.71 -23.46
C THR A 16 7.22 -1.29 -22.78
N PHE A 17 7.45 -1.76 -21.55
CA PHE A 17 8.75 -1.55 -20.88
C PHE A 17 9.91 -2.21 -21.65
N ASP A 18 9.66 -3.31 -22.35
CA ASP A 18 10.66 -4.06 -23.10
C ASP A 18 11.02 -3.42 -24.46
N ASP A 19 10.24 -2.43 -24.90
CA ASP A 19 10.48 -1.74 -26.20
C ASP A 19 11.39 -0.51 -26.07
N VAL A 20 11.72 -0.09 -24.85
CA VAL A 20 12.45 1.17 -24.61
C VAL A 20 13.56 1.01 -23.56
N LEU A 21 14.58 1.87 -23.66
CA LEU A 21 15.55 2.12 -22.59
C LEU A 21 15.64 3.62 -22.31
N LEU A 22 15.96 4.00 -21.06
CA LEU A 22 16.32 5.36 -20.71
C LEU A 22 17.73 5.65 -21.21
N ILE A 23 17.93 6.85 -21.78
CA ILE A 23 19.23 7.30 -22.28
C ILE A 23 20.03 7.87 -21.11
N PRO A 24 21.29 7.42 -20.89
CA PRO A 24 22.15 8.04 -19.90
C PRO A 24 22.43 9.51 -20.24
N ALA A 25 22.49 10.36 -19.21
CA ALA A 25 22.77 11.78 -19.36
C ALA A 25 23.94 12.20 -18.47
N HIS A 26 24.39 13.45 -18.63
CA HIS A 26 25.40 14.02 -17.73
C HIS A 26 24.84 14.08 -16.31
N SER A 27 25.55 13.50 -15.33
CA SER A 27 25.10 13.42 -13.94
C SER A 27 26.01 14.17 -13.00
N THR A 28 25.41 14.97 -12.12
CA THR A 28 26.08 15.60 -10.98
C THR A 28 25.62 15.03 -9.64
N VAL A 29 24.74 14.00 -9.68
CA VAL A 29 24.19 13.35 -8.49
C VAL A 29 24.67 11.92 -8.37
N LEU A 30 24.84 11.44 -7.14
CA LEU A 30 25.15 10.04 -6.87
C LEU A 30 23.88 9.26 -6.50
N PRO A 31 23.78 7.96 -6.77
CA PRO A 31 22.59 7.17 -6.44
C PRO A 31 22.15 7.25 -4.97
N ARG A 32 23.09 7.48 -4.04
CA ARG A 32 22.77 7.61 -2.59
C ARG A 32 22.15 8.96 -2.23
N ASP A 33 22.33 10.00 -3.06
CA ASP A 33 21.98 11.39 -2.77
C ASP A 33 20.67 11.82 -3.45
N VAL A 34 20.07 10.96 -4.28
CA VAL A 34 18.80 11.24 -4.96
C VAL A 34 17.60 11.07 -4.02
N ASP A 35 16.59 11.94 -4.18
CA ASP A 35 15.31 11.86 -3.48
C ASP A 35 14.30 11.04 -4.30
N VAL A 36 13.89 9.89 -3.76
CA VAL A 36 12.89 9.01 -4.37
C VAL A 36 11.47 9.24 -3.83
N SER A 37 11.28 10.24 -2.98
CA SER A 37 9.96 10.58 -2.45
C SER A 37 9.08 11.19 -3.54
N THR A 38 7.76 10.98 -3.43
CA THR A 38 6.82 11.36 -4.47
C THR A 38 5.44 11.67 -3.89
N ASN A 39 4.59 12.32 -4.68
CA ASN A 39 3.19 12.50 -4.36
C ASN A 39 2.38 11.29 -4.85
N LEU A 40 1.67 10.62 -3.95
CA LEU A 40 0.71 9.56 -4.25
C LEU A 40 -0.62 10.15 -4.77
N THR A 41 -1.10 11.17 -4.06
CA THR A 41 -2.26 11.99 -4.40
C THR A 41 -1.86 13.47 -4.37
N ARG A 42 -2.81 14.37 -4.55
CA ARG A 42 -2.54 15.81 -4.41
C ARG A 42 -2.00 16.20 -3.03
N HIS A 43 -2.36 15.47 -1.98
CA HIS A 43 -2.08 15.86 -0.59
C HIS A 43 -1.24 14.82 0.17
N ILE A 44 -1.16 13.58 -0.31
CA ILE A 44 -0.40 12.51 0.35
C ILE A 44 0.94 12.30 -0.37
N ARG A 45 2.02 12.34 0.41
CA ARG A 45 3.39 12.08 -0.04
C ARG A 45 3.89 10.74 0.48
N LEU A 46 4.59 9.99 -0.37
CA LEU A 46 5.31 8.78 -0.03
C LEU A 46 6.82 9.04 -0.01
N HIS A 47 7.57 8.26 0.77
CA HIS A 47 9.03 8.33 0.81
C HIS A 47 9.68 7.44 -0.25
N ILE A 48 8.96 6.43 -0.77
CA ILE A 48 9.33 5.66 -1.96
C ILE A 48 8.14 5.58 -2.93
N PRO A 49 8.35 5.56 -4.26
CA PRO A 49 7.27 5.66 -5.25
C PRO A 49 6.57 4.30 -5.49
N ILE A 50 6.31 3.53 -4.44
CA ILE A 50 5.78 2.16 -4.56
C ILE A 50 4.54 1.97 -3.70
N MET A 51 3.51 1.38 -4.30
CA MET A 51 2.33 0.87 -3.58
C MET A 51 2.10 -0.61 -3.89
N SER A 52 1.57 -1.38 -2.92
CA SER A 52 1.18 -2.76 -3.16
C SER A 52 -0.25 -2.86 -3.68
N ALA A 53 -0.49 -3.81 -4.59
CA ALA A 53 -1.78 -3.96 -5.27
C ALA A 53 -2.87 -4.48 -4.33
N GLY A 54 -4.09 -3.95 -4.48
CA GLY A 54 -5.29 -4.38 -3.76
C GLY A 54 -5.83 -5.73 -4.24
N MET A 55 -5.01 -6.78 -4.10
CA MET A 55 -5.31 -8.14 -4.52
C MET A 55 -5.28 -9.09 -3.34
N ASP A 56 -6.18 -10.07 -3.32
CA ASP A 56 -6.38 -11.02 -2.21
C ASP A 56 -5.22 -12.03 -1.97
N THR A 57 -4.20 -11.99 -2.82
CA THR A 57 -2.94 -12.72 -2.63
C THR A 57 -1.73 -11.78 -2.52
N VAL A 58 -1.96 -10.47 -2.33
CA VAL A 58 -0.90 -9.46 -2.22
C VAL A 58 -0.98 -8.63 -0.95
N THR A 59 -2.13 -8.01 -0.66
CA THR A 59 -2.19 -6.98 0.39
C THR A 59 -3.35 -7.16 1.37
N GLU A 60 -3.00 -7.58 2.56
CA GLU A 60 -3.75 -7.44 3.79
C GLU A 60 -2.92 -6.62 4.80
N ALA A 61 -3.29 -6.61 6.09
CA ALA A 61 -2.65 -5.74 7.09
C ALA A 61 -1.13 -5.93 7.20
N GLU A 62 -0.62 -7.16 7.16
CA GLU A 62 0.82 -7.44 7.30
C GLU A 62 1.63 -6.77 6.17
N MET A 63 1.19 -6.93 4.92
CA MET A 63 1.80 -6.29 3.77
C MET A 63 1.68 -4.77 3.84
N ALA A 64 0.50 -4.25 4.20
CA ALA A 64 0.29 -2.80 4.28
C ALA A 64 1.15 -2.15 5.37
N ILE A 65 1.33 -2.81 6.51
CA ILE A 65 2.24 -2.38 7.58
C ILE A 65 3.69 -2.34 7.07
N ALA A 66 4.14 -3.42 6.44
CA ALA A 66 5.50 -3.50 5.94
C ALA A 66 5.78 -2.45 4.86
N MET A 67 4.85 -2.26 3.91
CA MET A 67 4.94 -1.23 2.88
C MET A 67 5.06 0.18 3.48
N ALA A 68 4.21 0.52 4.44
CA ALA A 68 4.23 1.84 5.07
C ALA A 68 5.51 2.08 5.89
N ARG A 69 6.06 1.05 6.55
CA ARG A 69 7.35 1.10 7.26
C ARG A 69 8.54 1.42 6.36
N GLU A 70 8.52 0.88 5.15
CA GLU A 70 9.57 1.12 4.15
C GLU A 70 9.38 2.42 3.35
N GLY A 71 8.29 3.16 3.61
CA GLY A 71 8.03 4.46 2.99
C GLY A 71 7.06 4.45 1.82
N GLY A 72 6.48 3.29 1.49
CA GLY A 72 5.42 3.12 0.50
C GLY A 72 4.02 3.08 1.13
N ILE A 73 3.05 2.48 0.45
CA ILE A 73 1.69 2.30 0.97
C ILE A 73 1.09 0.98 0.48
N GLY A 74 0.33 0.30 1.35
CA GLY A 74 -0.44 -0.89 0.99
C GLY A 74 -1.90 -0.56 0.72
N VAL A 75 -2.48 -1.21 -0.32
CA VAL A 75 -3.91 -1.12 -0.62
C VAL A 75 -4.60 -2.39 -0.15
N ILE A 76 -5.33 -2.34 0.96
CA ILE A 76 -6.12 -3.47 1.46
C ILE A 76 -7.18 -3.84 0.42
N HIS A 77 -7.20 -5.10 0.00
CA HIS A 77 -8.14 -5.56 -1.04
C HIS A 77 -9.59 -5.58 -0.53
N LYS A 78 -10.55 -5.50 -1.46
CA LYS A 78 -11.99 -5.50 -1.18
C LYS A 78 -12.66 -6.88 -1.28
N ASN A 79 -11.91 -7.93 -1.58
CA ASN A 79 -12.45 -9.29 -1.76
C ASN A 79 -12.72 -9.96 -0.40
N MET A 80 -13.41 -9.25 0.46
CA MET A 80 -13.83 -9.61 1.82
C MET A 80 -15.01 -8.75 2.25
N SER A 81 -15.66 -9.09 3.36
CA SER A 81 -16.75 -8.28 3.93
C SER A 81 -16.28 -6.88 4.32
N ILE A 82 -17.24 -5.95 4.50
CA ILE A 82 -16.96 -4.58 4.97
C ILE A 82 -16.28 -4.61 6.33
N ASP A 83 -16.77 -5.44 7.25
CA ASP A 83 -16.24 -5.58 8.60
C ASP A 83 -14.82 -6.15 8.62
N GLU A 84 -14.53 -7.15 7.77
CA GLU A 84 -13.19 -7.72 7.65
C GLU A 84 -12.21 -6.68 7.10
N GLN A 85 -12.56 -5.98 6.02
CA GLN A 85 -11.70 -4.96 5.43
C GLN A 85 -11.44 -3.79 6.41
N SER A 86 -12.48 -3.35 7.12
CA SER A 86 -12.35 -2.34 8.17
C SER A 86 -11.44 -2.80 9.31
N ARG A 87 -11.49 -4.09 9.67
CA ARG A 87 -10.60 -4.69 10.68
C ARG A 87 -9.14 -4.69 10.21
N GLU A 88 -8.88 -5.06 8.95
CA GLU A 88 -7.54 -5.01 8.36
C GLU A 88 -6.95 -3.59 8.41
N VAL A 89 -7.73 -2.57 8.02
CA VAL A 89 -7.31 -1.17 8.13
C VAL A 89 -7.02 -0.79 9.57
N LYS A 90 -7.88 -1.17 10.54
CA LYS A 90 -7.64 -0.91 11.96
C LYS A 90 -6.37 -1.56 12.48
N LEU A 91 -6.01 -2.75 12.00
CA LEU A 91 -4.74 -3.42 12.34
C LEU A 91 -3.55 -2.58 11.88
N VAL A 92 -3.57 -2.06 10.65
CA VAL A 92 -2.51 -1.16 10.15
C VAL A 92 -2.41 0.08 11.01
N LYS A 93 -3.53 0.78 11.25
CA LYS A 93 -3.55 2.03 12.03
C LYS A 93 -3.12 1.86 13.49
N ARG A 94 -3.28 0.67 14.06
CA ARG A 94 -2.83 0.33 15.42
C ARG A 94 -1.41 -0.21 15.51
N SER A 95 -0.79 -0.58 14.40
CA SER A 95 0.53 -1.23 14.40
C SER A 95 1.68 -0.32 14.86
N GLU A 96 1.55 0.97 14.62
CA GLU A 96 2.48 2.00 15.09
C GLU A 96 1.73 3.27 15.47
N HIS A 97 2.02 3.72 16.70
CA HIS A 97 1.61 5.03 17.19
C HIS A 97 2.86 5.68 17.80
N GLY A 98 3.07 6.97 17.57
CA GLY A 98 4.01 7.73 18.38
C GLY A 98 3.43 7.90 19.78
N VAL A 99 2.18 8.35 19.83
CA VAL A 99 1.32 8.40 21.01
C VAL A 99 0.06 7.61 20.68
N ILE A 100 -0.27 6.57 21.45
CA ILE A 100 -1.55 5.86 21.33
C ILE A 100 -2.63 6.81 21.87
N VAL A 101 -3.34 7.48 20.97
CA VAL A 101 -4.49 8.30 21.32
C VAL A 101 -5.68 7.38 21.59
N ASP A 102 -6.42 7.61 22.66
CA ASP A 102 -7.54 6.76 23.09
C ASP A 102 -7.12 5.28 23.30
N PRO A 103 -6.20 5.03 24.25
CA PRO A 103 -5.72 3.67 24.51
C PRO A 103 -6.84 2.79 25.06
N ILE A 104 -6.79 1.49 24.74
CA ILE A 104 -7.70 0.51 25.33
C ILE A 104 -7.43 0.48 26.84
N TYR A 105 -8.48 0.51 27.63
CA TYR A 105 -8.42 0.45 29.09
C TYR A 105 -9.41 -0.55 29.65
N LEU A 106 -9.23 -0.94 30.90
CA LEU A 106 -10.15 -1.76 31.70
C LEU A 106 -10.50 -1.03 33.00
N ALA A 107 -11.54 -1.51 33.68
CA ALA A 107 -11.92 -1.02 34.98
C ALA A 107 -11.26 -1.85 36.12
N PRO A 108 -11.12 -1.33 37.34
CA PRO A 108 -10.49 -2.05 38.45
C PRO A 108 -11.18 -3.35 38.82
N ASP A 109 -12.48 -3.46 38.59
CA ASP A 109 -13.33 -4.61 38.86
C ASP A 109 -13.35 -5.67 37.75
N ASN A 110 -12.77 -5.39 36.59
CA ASN A 110 -12.53 -6.42 35.60
C ASN A 110 -11.57 -7.50 36.13
N THR A 111 -11.65 -8.70 35.58
CA THR A 111 -10.81 -9.84 35.99
C THR A 111 -9.46 -9.84 35.30
N LEU A 112 -8.52 -10.61 35.87
CA LEU A 112 -7.22 -10.87 35.20
C LEU A 112 -7.40 -11.64 33.89
N ALA A 113 -8.45 -12.46 33.79
CA ALA A 113 -8.81 -13.15 32.55
C ALA A 113 -9.19 -12.16 31.46
N ASP A 114 -9.96 -11.10 31.79
CA ASP A 114 -10.31 -10.03 30.83
C ASP A 114 -9.06 -9.30 30.34
N ALA A 115 -8.10 -9.04 31.24
CA ALA A 115 -6.85 -8.40 30.89
C ALA A 115 -5.97 -9.31 29.98
N ASP A 116 -5.88 -10.61 30.30
CA ASP A 116 -5.13 -11.57 29.49
C ASP A 116 -5.74 -11.74 28.10
N GLU A 117 -7.05 -11.90 28.00
CA GLU A 117 -7.78 -11.99 26.72
C GLU A 117 -7.52 -10.74 25.87
N LEU A 118 -7.63 -9.56 26.47
CA LEU A 118 -7.44 -8.29 25.78
C LEU A 118 -5.99 -8.10 25.33
N MET A 119 -5.02 -8.44 26.18
CA MET A 119 -3.59 -8.38 25.84
C MET A 119 -3.24 -9.36 24.70
N ASN A 120 -3.78 -10.57 24.73
CA ASN A 120 -3.58 -11.57 23.67
C ASN A 120 -4.24 -11.14 22.35
N LYS A 121 -5.49 -10.68 22.41
CA LYS A 121 -6.25 -10.24 21.23
C LYS A 121 -5.60 -9.08 20.48
N TYR A 122 -5.01 -8.14 21.21
CA TYR A 122 -4.40 -6.93 20.62
C TYR A 122 -2.88 -6.96 20.60
N HIS A 123 -2.24 -8.05 21.03
CA HIS A 123 -0.77 -8.22 21.11
C HIS A 123 -0.07 -7.11 21.90
N ILE A 124 -0.72 -6.66 22.99
CA ILE A 124 -0.19 -5.63 23.89
C ILE A 124 0.26 -6.26 25.21
N SER A 125 1.23 -5.63 25.88
CA SER A 125 1.86 -6.16 27.09
C SER A 125 1.44 -5.42 28.36
N GLY A 126 0.36 -4.63 28.31
CA GLY A 126 -0.20 -3.95 29.47
C GLY A 126 -1.27 -2.96 29.07
N VAL A 127 -2.16 -2.71 30.02
CA VAL A 127 -3.42 -1.98 29.84
C VAL A 127 -3.55 -0.95 30.96
N PRO A 128 -3.80 0.33 30.65
CA PRO A 128 -4.22 1.34 31.64
C PRO A 128 -5.54 0.94 32.29
N ILE A 129 -5.68 1.22 33.58
CA ILE A 129 -6.90 0.97 34.35
C ILE A 129 -7.52 2.30 34.69
N THR A 130 -8.81 2.45 34.37
CA THR A 130 -9.52 3.71 34.59
C THR A 130 -10.80 3.48 35.37
N GLU A 131 -11.17 4.46 36.20
CA GLU A 131 -12.47 4.57 36.84
C GLU A 131 -13.16 5.85 36.33
N GLU A 132 -14.30 5.70 35.68
CA GLU A 132 -15.00 6.81 34.99
C GLU A 132 -14.10 7.62 34.04
N GLY A 133 -13.11 6.96 33.37
CA GLY A 133 -12.15 7.57 32.47
C GLY A 133 -10.91 8.19 33.13
N LYS A 134 -10.88 8.31 34.48
CA LYS A 134 -9.68 8.70 35.23
C LYS A 134 -8.72 7.54 35.37
N LEU A 135 -7.45 7.79 35.13
CA LEU A 135 -6.42 6.79 35.32
C LEU A 135 -6.22 6.49 36.81
N VAL A 136 -6.40 5.22 37.20
CA VAL A 136 -6.25 4.74 38.58
C VAL A 136 -5.15 3.68 38.71
N GLY A 137 -4.67 3.12 37.61
CA GLY A 137 -3.62 2.11 37.62
C GLY A 137 -3.16 1.69 36.25
N ILE A 138 -2.23 0.75 36.24
CA ILE A 138 -1.82 0.03 35.04
C ILE A 138 -1.56 -1.43 35.39
N ILE A 139 -1.99 -2.36 34.52
CA ILE A 139 -1.67 -3.78 34.62
C ILE A 139 -0.82 -4.21 33.43
N THR A 140 0.19 -5.03 33.68
CA THR A 140 1.13 -5.50 32.66
C THR A 140 1.33 -7.01 32.73
N ASN A 141 1.89 -7.61 31.67
CA ASN A 141 2.30 -9.04 31.68
C ASN A 141 3.26 -9.37 32.84
N ARG A 142 4.01 -8.40 33.34
CA ARG A 142 4.90 -8.58 34.49
C ARG A 142 4.10 -8.83 35.77
N ASP A 143 3.03 -8.06 35.97
CA ASP A 143 2.16 -8.17 37.17
C ASP A 143 1.40 -9.50 37.17
N MET A 144 0.99 -9.98 35.97
CA MET A 144 0.24 -11.22 35.79
C MET A 144 1.08 -12.49 35.73
N ARG A 145 2.41 -12.37 35.62
CA ARG A 145 3.32 -13.46 35.23
C ARG A 145 3.26 -14.70 36.13
N PHE A 146 2.97 -14.51 37.41
CA PHE A 146 2.95 -15.58 38.39
C PHE A 146 1.55 -15.84 38.98
N GLU A 147 0.53 -15.17 38.45
CA GLU A 147 -0.85 -15.34 38.89
C GLU A 147 -1.43 -16.61 38.28
N THR A 148 -2.01 -17.43 39.11
CA THR A 148 -2.66 -18.69 38.72
C THR A 148 -4.17 -18.61 38.75
N ASP A 149 -4.73 -17.68 39.54
CA ASP A 149 -6.16 -17.42 39.67
C ASP A 149 -6.52 -16.17 38.85
N LEU A 150 -6.92 -16.39 37.60
CA LEU A 150 -7.30 -15.32 36.67
C LEU A 150 -8.73 -14.76 36.95
N SER A 151 -9.46 -15.30 37.92
CA SER A 151 -10.78 -14.79 38.30
C SER A 151 -10.70 -13.59 39.26
N ARG A 152 -9.52 -13.29 39.79
CA ARG A 152 -9.28 -12.15 40.67
C ARG A 152 -9.51 -10.82 39.97
N PRO A 153 -10.00 -9.78 40.68
CA PRO A 153 -10.11 -8.44 40.13
C PRO A 153 -8.73 -7.83 39.88
N ILE A 154 -8.64 -7.00 38.86
CA ILE A 154 -7.41 -6.29 38.46
C ILE A 154 -6.88 -5.40 39.58
N SER A 155 -7.77 -4.80 40.35
CA SER A 155 -7.46 -3.95 41.52
C SER A 155 -6.52 -4.60 42.53
N ASP A 156 -6.49 -5.94 42.62
CA ASP A 156 -5.66 -6.67 43.56
C ASP A 156 -4.16 -6.65 43.23
N ILE A 157 -3.83 -6.54 41.95
CA ILE A 157 -2.43 -6.67 41.48
C ILE A 157 -1.93 -5.54 40.55
N MET A 158 -2.84 -4.64 40.11
CA MET A 158 -2.42 -3.49 39.28
C MET A 158 -1.43 -2.60 40.02
N THR A 159 -0.57 -1.95 39.32
CA THR A 159 0.27 -0.85 39.84
C THR A 159 -0.60 0.39 39.96
N SER A 160 -0.95 0.81 41.20
CA SER A 160 -1.73 2.02 41.50
C SER A 160 -0.92 3.06 42.27
N GLU A 161 0.01 2.62 43.15
CA GLU A 161 0.88 3.52 43.89
C GLU A 161 2.16 3.85 43.10
N GLY A 162 2.54 5.14 43.14
CA GLY A 162 3.74 5.60 42.40
C GLY A 162 3.59 5.57 40.89
N LEU A 163 2.36 5.63 40.39
CA LEU A 163 2.07 5.62 38.95
C LEU A 163 2.70 6.84 38.27
N VAL A 164 3.59 6.57 37.32
CA VAL A 164 4.26 7.61 36.52
C VAL A 164 3.39 7.95 35.33
N THR A 165 3.02 9.22 35.21
CA THR A 165 2.22 9.78 34.13
C THR A 165 2.90 11.01 33.54
N ALA A 166 2.47 11.44 32.36
CA ALA A 166 2.89 12.70 31.76
C ALA A 166 1.68 13.46 31.15
N PRO A 167 1.79 14.76 30.90
CA PRO A 167 0.77 15.55 30.20
C PRO A 167 0.46 15.02 28.80
N GLU A 168 -0.78 15.23 28.32
CA GLU A 168 -1.24 14.78 27.01
C GLU A 168 -0.39 15.30 25.82
N ASN A 169 0.24 16.47 25.99
CA ASN A 169 1.10 17.11 24.97
C ASN A 169 2.59 16.74 25.11
N THR A 170 2.94 15.71 25.89
CA THR A 170 4.33 15.25 26.04
C THR A 170 4.89 14.73 24.72
N THR A 171 6.04 15.26 24.34
CA THR A 171 6.75 14.81 23.13
C THR A 171 7.38 13.43 23.32
N ILE A 172 7.68 12.74 22.21
CA ILE A 172 8.33 11.41 22.24
C ILE A 172 9.70 11.46 22.91
N ASP A 173 10.48 12.54 22.71
CA ASP A 173 11.79 12.68 23.32
C ASP A 173 11.69 12.89 24.84
N GLU A 174 10.73 13.70 25.29
CA GLU A 174 10.45 13.86 26.73
C GLU A 174 9.96 12.54 27.34
N ALA A 175 9.04 11.85 26.66
CA ALA A 175 8.53 10.55 27.11
C ALA A 175 9.66 9.51 27.26
N LYS A 176 10.62 9.50 26.34
CA LYS A 176 11.80 8.63 26.39
C LYS A 176 12.65 8.88 27.62
N GLU A 177 12.89 10.15 27.98
CA GLU A 177 13.67 10.47 29.18
C GLU A 177 12.92 10.09 30.45
N ILE A 178 11.58 10.24 30.49
CA ILE A 178 10.73 9.80 31.61
C ILE A 178 10.76 8.27 31.74
N LEU A 179 10.53 7.53 30.65
CA LEU A 179 10.57 6.06 30.63
C LEU A 179 11.91 5.53 31.13
N LYS A 180 13.02 6.15 30.67
CA LYS A 180 14.38 5.81 31.10
C LYS A 180 14.64 6.11 32.57
N ALA A 181 14.27 7.31 33.05
CA ALA A 181 14.50 7.75 34.43
C ALA A 181 13.78 6.86 35.43
N HIS A 182 12.54 6.48 35.11
CA HIS A 182 11.70 5.65 35.97
C HIS A 182 11.81 4.14 35.72
N ARG A 183 12.57 3.72 34.67
CA ARG A 183 12.75 2.31 34.25
C ARG A 183 11.41 1.60 33.98
N ILE A 184 10.47 2.32 33.37
CA ILE A 184 9.15 1.81 32.98
C ILE A 184 9.07 1.66 31.46
N GLU A 185 8.19 0.78 30.99
CA GLU A 185 8.01 0.50 29.54
C GLU A 185 6.82 1.23 28.95
N LYS A 186 5.94 1.77 29.78
CA LYS A 186 4.68 2.40 29.40
C LYS A 186 4.46 3.67 30.19
N LEU A 187 4.09 4.74 29.50
CA LEU A 187 3.85 6.06 30.07
C LEU A 187 2.44 6.50 29.69
N PRO A 188 1.46 6.39 30.60
CA PRO A 188 0.14 6.96 30.40
C PRO A 188 0.20 8.48 30.31
N LEU A 189 -0.51 9.04 29.36
CA LEU A 189 -0.70 10.48 29.22
C LEU A 189 -2.08 10.88 29.77
N VAL A 190 -2.09 11.92 30.58
CA VAL A 190 -3.31 12.38 31.26
C VAL A 190 -3.50 13.89 31.09
N ASP A 191 -4.75 14.32 31.13
CA ASP A 191 -5.06 15.75 31.23
C ASP A 191 -4.87 16.28 32.66
N LYS A 192 -5.17 17.56 32.88
CA LYS A 192 -5.02 18.24 34.16
C LYS A 192 -5.90 17.65 35.27
N ASP A 193 -6.97 16.98 34.91
CA ASP A 193 -7.95 16.37 35.83
C ASP A 193 -7.71 14.88 36.06
N GLY A 194 -6.65 14.31 35.39
CA GLY A 194 -6.22 12.92 35.52
C GLY A 194 -6.96 11.95 34.61
N TYR A 195 -7.69 12.45 33.58
CA TYR A 195 -8.33 11.58 32.61
C TYR A 195 -7.30 11.06 31.59
N LEU A 196 -7.39 9.78 31.29
CA LEU A 196 -6.52 9.13 30.32
C LEU A 196 -6.75 9.69 28.91
N LYS A 197 -5.70 10.20 28.26
CA LYS A 197 -5.71 10.77 26.90
C LYS A 197 -4.83 10.00 25.93
N GLY A 198 -3.82 9.31 26.45
CA GLY A 198 -2.89 8.59 25.59
C GLY A 198 -2.00 7.62 26.34
N LEU A 199 -1.22 6.88 25.59
CA LEU A 199 -0.20 5.97 26.09
C LEU A 199 1.01 5.99 25.17
N ILE A 200 2.20 6.15 25.72
CA ILE A 200 3.48 5.97 24.98
C ILE A 200 4.16 4.73 25.53
N THR A 201 4.69 3.87 24.64
CA THR A 201 5.45 2.70 25.04
C THR A 201 6.88 2.74 24.49
N ILE A 202 7.81 2.05 25.18
CA ILE A 202 9.20 1.94 24.73
C ILE A 202 9.26 1.25 23.35
N ARG A 203 8.34 0.29 23.09
CA ARG A 203 8.26 -0.40 21.80
C ARG A 203 7.94 0.54 20.65
N ASP A 204 7.08 1.55 20.87
CA ASP A 204 6.72 2.53 19.83
C ASP A 204 7.92 3.42 19.51
N ILE A 205 8.69 3.81 20.54
CA ILE A 205 9.93 4.56 20.37
C ILE A 205 11.00 3.74 19.61
N GLU A 206 11.11 2.44 19.92
CA GLU A 206 12.05 1.53 19.23
C GLU A 206 11.66 1.32 17.77
N LYS A 207 10.35 1.17 17.47
CA LYS A 207 9.84 1.06 16.09
C LYS A 207 10.14 2.31 15.27
N MET A 208 9.94 3.51 15.85
CA MET A 208 10.28 4.77 15.16
C MET A 208 11.76 4.84 14.76
N LYS A 209 12.66 4.33 15.61
CA LYS A 209 14.09 4.25 15.30
C LYS A 209 14.42 3.19 14.25
N LYS A 210 13.70 2.07 14.29
CA LYS A 210 13.91 0.95 13.37
C LYS A 210 13.40 1.28 11.95
N TYR A 211 12.35 2.06 11.84
CA TYR A 211 11.70 2.40 10.56
C TYR A 211 11.66 3.93 10.33
N PRO A 212 12.83 4.57 10.11
CA PRO A 212 12.91 6.02 9.95
C PRO A 212 12.23 6.54 8.69
N ASN A 213 12.02 5.67 7.69
CA ASN A 213 11.36 6.00 6.44
C ASN A 213 9.83 5.76 6.47
N ALA A 214 9.27 5.34 7.62
CA ALA A 214 7.84 5.05 7.70
C ALA A 214 6.99 6.28 7.33
N VAL A 215 5.97 6.06 6.48
CA VAL A 215 4.99 7.08 6.15
C VAL A 215 3.84 7.04 7.15
N LYS A 216 3.50 8.19 7.70
CA LYS A 216 2.54 8.33 8.79
C LYS A 216 1.58 9.48 8.56
N ASP A 217 0.39 9.37 9.13
CA ASP A 217 -0.58 10.45 9.21
C ASP A 217 -0.21 11.47 10.30
N GLU A 218 -1.01 12.51 10.45
CA GLU A 218 -0.81 13.57 11.44
C GLU A 218 -0.84 13.07 12.89
N ASP A 219 -1.52 11.94 13.15
CA ASP A 219 -1.57 11.29 14.46
C ASP A 219 -0.40 10.30 14.70
N GLY A 220 0.55 10.21 13.76
CA GLY A 220 1.72 9.32 13.84
C GLY A 220 1.42 7.85 13.54
N ARG A 221 0.26 7.51 12.96
CA ARG A 221 -0.14 6.17 12.55
C ARG A 221 0.30 5.90 11.10
N LEU A 222 0.64 4.64 10.79
CA LEU A 222 1.01 4.26 9.43
C LEU A 222 -0.09 4.61 8.42
N LEU A 223 0.30 5.12 7.24
CA LEU A 223 -0.62 5.34 6.13
C LEU A 223 -1.15 4.00 5.60
N CYS A 224 -2.45 3.98 5.30
CA CYS A 224 -3.14 2.81 4.76
C CYS A 224 -4.14 3.22 3.68
N ALA A 225 -4.07 2.55 2.53
CA ALA A 225 -5.09 2.66 1.50
C ALA A 225 -6.01 1.43 1.51
N ALA A 226 -7.23 1.58 1.01
CA ALA A 226 -8.19 0.49 0.87
C ALA A 226 -8.91 0.54 -0.48
N ALA A 227 -9.08 -0.62 -1.12
CA ALA A 227 -9.81 -0.74 -2.37
C ALA A 227 -11.32 -0.74 -2.13
N ILE A 228 -12.05 -0.05 -3.01
CA ILE A 228 -13.52 -0.07 -3.09
C ILE A 228 -13.96 -0.40 -4.53
N GLY A 229 -15.20 -0.84 -4.69
CA GLY A 229 -15.80 -1.13 -6.00
C GLY A 229 -16.86 -0.10 -6.39
N VAL A 230 -17.56 -0.39 -7.49
CA VAL A 230 -18.75 0.33 -7.93
C VAL A 230 -19.95 -0.60 -7.68
N THR A 231 -20.31 -0.72 -6.41
CA THR A 231 -21.37 -1.62 -5.90
C THR A 231 -22.45 -0.82 -5.17
N PRO A 232 -23.66 -1.36 -5.00
CA PRO A 232 -24.72 -0.65 -4.29
C PRO A 232 -24.43 -0.31 -2.84
N ASP A 233 -23.51 -1.04 -2.19
CA ASP A 233 -23.05 -0.88 -0.81
C ASP A 233 -21.77 -0.03 -0.68
N VAL A 234 -21.38 0.70 -1.72
CA VAL A 234 -20.10 1.43 -1.73
C VAL A 234 -20.04 2.51 -0.64
N GLU A 235 -21.12 3.23 -0.38
CA GLU A 235 -21.17 4.27 0.66
C GLU A 235 -20.99 3.66 2.05
N GLU A 236 -21.69 2.56 2.36
CA GLU A 236 -21.52 1.85 3.65
C GLU A 236 -20.07 1.40 3.85
N ARG A 237 -19.44 0.87 2.79
CA ARG A 237 -18.02 0.49 2.80
C ARG A 237 -17.11 1.68 3.02
N VAL A 238 -17.35 2.81 2.36
CA VAL A 238 -16.59 4.06 2.53
C VAL A 238 -16.70 4.55 3.97
N GLU A 239 -17.90 4.62 4.54
CA GLU A 239 -18.11 5.05 5.94
C GLU A 239 -17.37 4.16 6.94
N ALA A 240 -17.42 2.83 6.75
CA ALA A 240 -16.72 1.88 7.60
C ALA A 240 -15.19 2.03 7.51
N LEU A 241 -14.65 2.23 6.29
CA LEU A 241 -13.21 2.42 6.06
C LEU A 241 -12.72 3.77 6.61
N LEU A 242 -13.48 4.85 6.45
CA LEU A 242 -13.17 6.16 7.05
C LEU A 242 -13.24 6.12 8.58
N SER A 243 -14.22 5.38 9.14
CA SER A 243 -14.29 5.13 10.59
C SER A 243 -13.08 4.33 11.10
N ALA A 244 -12.54 3.44 10.26
CA ALA A 244 -11.29 2.72 10.53
C ALA A 244 -10.03 3.57 10.30
N LYS A 245 -10.18 4.83 9.81
CA LYS A 245 -9.11 5.79 9.53
C LYS A 245 -8.24 5.41 8.32
N ALA A 246 -8.83 4.79 7.29
CA ALA A 246 -8.14 4.68 5.99
C ALA A 246 -7.81 6.08 5.46
N ASP A 247 -6.58 6.26 4.95
CA ASP A 247 -6.10 7.57 4.47
C ASP A 247 -6.47 7.80 3.00
N VAL A 248 -6.54 6.73 2.22
CA VAL A 248 -6.82 6.78 0.77
C VAL A 248 -7.78 5.67 0.40
N LEU A 249 -8.78 5.97 -0.41
CA LEU A 249 -9.63 4.96 -1.04
C LEU A 249 -9.31 4.84 -2.54
N VAL A 250 -9.32 3.60 -3.03
CA VAL A 250 -9.00 3.27 -4.41
C VAL A 250 -10.20 2.63 -5.09
N ILE A 251 -10.88 3.36 -5.97
CA ILE A 251 -11.89 2.75 -6.87
C ILE A 251 -11.14 1.89 -7.87
N ASP A 252 -11.21 0.58 -7.67
CA ASP A 252 -10.45 -0.42 -8.41
C ASP A 252 -11.34 -1.23 -9.35
N THR A 253 -11.34 -0.86 -10.65
CA THR A 253 -12.15 -1.47 -11.70
C THR A 253 -11.31 -1.91 -12.88
N ALA A 254 -11.82 -2.85 -13.69
CA ALA A 254 -11.18 -3.27 -14.94
C ALA A 254 -11.23 -2.18 -16.01
N HIS A 255 -12.21 -1.28 -15.94
CA HIS A 255 -12.40 -0.17 -16.88
C HIS A 255 -12.93 1.07 -16.16
N GLY A 256 -12.02 1.97 -15.79
CA GLY A 256 -12.34 3.20 -15.07
C GLY A 256 -13.10 4.25 -15.88
N HIS A 257 -13.02 4.21 -17.22
CA HIS A 257 -13.72 5.12 -18.11
C HIS A 257 -15.13 4.62 -18.45
N SER A 258 -15.90 4.26 -17.44
CA SER A 258 -17.33 3.89 -17.59
C SER A 258 -18.20 4.87 -16.82
N GLU A 259 -19.44 5.11 -17.30
CA GLU A 259 -20.31 6.11 -16.67
C GLU A 259 -20.58 5.78 -15.20
N GLY A 260 -20.81 4.51 -14.86
CA GLY A 260 -21.03 4.11 -13.46
C GLY A 260 -19.84 4.42 -12.54
N VAL A 261 -18.58 4.36 -13.04
CA VAL A 261 -17.40 4.77 -12.29
C VAL A 261 -17.39 6.29 -12.12
N LEU A 262 -17.61 7.06 -13.19
CA LEU A 262 -17.63 8.52 -13.15
C LEU A 262 -18.73 9.06 -12.23
N GLU A 263 -19.91 8.49 -12.28
CA GLU A 263 -21.02 8.83 -11.38
C GLU A 263 -20.70 8.51 -9.93
N THR A 264 -20.07 7.35 -9.64
CA THR A 264 -19.65 6.98 -8.31
C THR A 264 -18.61 7.97 -7.76
N ILE A 265 -17.61 8.35 -8.56
CA ILE A 265 -16.62 9.37 -8.17
C ILE A 265 -17.31 10.69 -7.80
N ARG A 266 -18.19 11.21 -8.67
CA ARG A 266 -18.91 12.47 -8.42
C ARG A 266 -19.76 12.41 -7.15
N ARG A 267 -20.43 11.27 -6.90
CA ARG A 267 -21.27 11.03 -5.73
C ARG A 267 -20.38 10.98 -4.46
N LEU A 268 -19.32 10.18 -4.44
CA LEU A 268 -18.42 10.09 -3.31
C LEU A 268 -17.74 11.44 -3.01
N ARG A 269 -17.36 12.20 -4.04
CA ARG A 269 -16.79 13.54 -3.86
C ARG A 269 -17.78 14.53 -3.25
N LYS A 270 -19.06 14.42 -3.59
CA LYS A 270 -20.13 15.26 -3.02
C LYS A 270 -20.37 14.90 -1.55
N ASP A 271 -20.46 13.61 -1.23
CA ASP A 271 -20.84 13.13 0.10
C ASP A 271 -19.65 13.12 1.07
N PHE A 272 -18.43 12.94 0.55
CA PHE A 272 -17.17 12.91 1.31
C PHE A 272 -16.12 13.85 0.68
N PRO A 273 -16.26 15.18 0.81
CA PRO A 273 -15.44 16.17 0.09
C PRO A 273 -13.93 16.13 0.46
N TYR A 274 -13.57 15.61 1.63
CA TYR A 274 -12.19 15.50 2.13
C TYR A 274 -11.55 14.14 1.88
N LEU A 275 -12.26 13.23 1.20
CA LEU A 275 -11.75 11.90 0.89
C LEU A 275 -10.60 11.99 -0.13
N GLU A 276 -9.45 11.37 0.19
CA GLU A 276 -8.40 11.11 -0.79
C GLU A 276 -8.80 9.93 -1.67
N LEU A 277 -9.01 10.19 -2.96
CA LEU A 277 -9.63 9.24 -3.89
C LEU A 277 -8.76 8.99 -5.12
N ILE A 278 -8.32 7.74 -5.25
CA ILE A 278 -7.66 7.23 -6.46
C ILE A 278 -8.70 6.47 -7.28
N ALA A 279 -8.70 6.59 -8.58
CA ALA A 279 -9.56 5.77 -9.44
C ALA A 279 -8.81 5.20 -10.66
N GLY A 280 -9.28 4.06 -11.12
CA GLY A 280 -8.77 3.36 -12.30
C GLY A 280 -9.49 2.01 -12.51
N ASN A 281 -9.02 1.20 -13.53
CA ASN A 281 -7.86 1.53 -14.36
C ASN A 281 -8.29 2.17 -15.67
N VAL A 282 -7.43 3.03 -16.15
CA VAL A 282 -7.54 3.68 -17.46
C VAL A 282 -6.26 3.49 -18.27
N ALA A 283 -6.26 3.84 -19.55
CA ALA A 283 -5.09 3.73 -20.42
C ALA A 283 -5.02 4.78 -21.53
N THR A 284 -5.87 5.81 -21.49
CA THR A 284 -5.97 6.81 -22.54
C THR A 284 -6.03 8.23 -21.98
N TYR A 285 -5.64 9.19 -22.80
CA TYR A 285 -5.69 10.63 -22.48
C TYR A 285 -7.10 11.06 -22.06
N GLU A 286 -8.12 10.70 -22.85
CA GLU A 286 -9.51 11.09 -22.66
C GLU A 286 -10.09 10.50 -21.37
N ALA A 287 -9.75 9.22 -21.07
CA ALA A 287 -10.19 8.57 -19.86
C ALA A 287 -9.60 9.23 -18.60
N THR A 288 -8.31 9.59 -18.65
CA THR A 288 -7.64 10.29 -17.55
C THR A 288 -8.27 11.65 -17.30
N LYS A 289 -8.52 12.41 -18.39
CA LYS A 289 -9.18 13.71 -18.28
C LYS A 289 -10.58 13.60 -17.65
N ALA A 290 -11.37 12.59 -18.06
CA ALA A 290 -12.70 12.35 -17.51
C ALA A 290 -12.67 12.02 -16.01
N LEU A 291 -11.68 11.22 -15.53
CA LEU A 291 -11.51 10.94 -14.11
C LEU A 291 -11.11 12.19 -13.31
N ILE A 292 -10.19 12.99 -13.85
CA ILE A 292 -9.75 14.25 -13.22
C ILE A 292 -10.94 15.22 -13.11
N GLU A 293 -11.74 15.38 -14.16
CA GLU A 293 -12.95 16.22 -14.18
C GLU A 293 -14.02 15.69 -13.22
N ALA A 294 -14.09 14.38 -12.99
CA ALA A 294 -14.98 13.78 -12.00
C ALA A 294 -14.52 14.03 -10.55
N GLY A 295 -13.26 14.42 -10.31
CA GLY A 295 -12.78 14.89 -9.02
C GLY A 295 -11.87 13.91 -8.26
N VAL A 296 -11.08 13.06 -8.95
CA VAL A 296 -10.09 12.19 -8.32
C VAL A 296 -8.83 12.95 -7.90
N ASP A 297 -8.10 12.42 -6.92
CA ASP A 297 -6.82 12.96 -6.42
C ASP A 297 -5.60 12.25 -7.01
N ALA A 298 -5.79 11.08 -7.63
CA ALA A 298 -4.81 10.42 -8.48
C ALA A 298 -5.49 9.47 -9.47
N VAL A 299 -4.81 9.15 -10.58
CA VAL A 299 -5.32 8.25 -11.63
C VAL A 299 -4.42 7.03 -11.74
N LYS A 300 -5.03 5.83 -11.68
CA LYS A 300 -4.35 4.55 -11.80
C LYS A 300 -4.46 4.02 -13.23
N VAL A 301 -3.29 3.74 -13.86
CA VAL A 301 -3.12 3.49 -15.28
C VAL A 301 -2.63 2.07 -15.54
N GLY A 302 -3.36 1.32 -16.36
CA GLY A 302 -2.97 -0.03 -16.78
C GLY A 302 -4.14 -0.91 -17.14
N ILE A 303 -4.33 -1.19 -18.43
CA ILE A 303 -5.34 -2.12 -18.95
C ILE A 303 -4.61 -3.32 -19.57
N GLY A 304 -4.64 -4.45 -18.85
CA GLY A 304 -4.12 -5.72 -19.31
C GLY A 304 -2.60 -5.96 -19.22
N PRO A 305 -1.74 -5.13 -18.54
CA PRO A 305 -0.32 -5.39 -18.47
C PRO A 305 0.10 -6.37 -17.37
N GLY A 306 -0.80 -6.70 -16.43
CA GLY A 306 -0.49 -7.56 -15.28
C GLY A 306 -0.08 -8.97 -15.70
N SER A 307 0.86 -9.59 -14.97
CA SER A 307 1.44 -10.91 -15.28
C SER A 307 0.43 -12.07 -15.30
N ILE A 308 -0.69 -11.92 -14.59
CA ILE A 308 -1.78 -12.90 -14.47
C ILE A 308 -3.09 -12.39 -15.09
N CYS A 309 -3.02 -11.26 -15.82
CA CYS A 309 -4.16 -10.69 -16.53
C CYS A 309 -4.27 -11.31 -17.92
N THR A 310 -5.48 -11.71 -18.31
CA THR A 310 -5.78 -12.23 -19.65
C THR A 310 -6.74 -11.33 -20.44
N THR A 311 -7.05 -10.13 -19.98
CA THR A 311 -7.97 -9.18 -20.64
C THR A 311 -7.59 -8.95 -22.11
N ARG A 312 -6.28 -8.78 -22.40
CA ARG A 312 -5.82 -8.58 -23.79
C ARG A 312 -6.07 -9.77 -24.70
N VAL A 313 -6.07 -10.98 -24.14
CA VAL A 313 -6.29 -12.23 -24.91
C VAL A 313 -7.78 -12.57 -24.97
N VAL A 314 -8.50 -12.43 -23.87
CA VAL A 314 -9.91 -12.81 -23.78
C VAL A 314 -10.83 -11.75 -24.38
N ALA A 315 -10.59 -10.49 -24.08
CA ALA A 315 -11.43 -9.37 -24.56
C ALA A 315 -10.81 -8.63 -25.77
N GLY A 316 -9.52 -8.84 -26.07
CA GLY A 316 -8.80 -8.13 -27.13
C GLY A 316 -8.56 -6.65 -26.82
N ILE A 317 -8.61 -6.25 -25.53
CA ILE A 317 -8.56 -4.86 -25.08
C ILE A 317 -7.28 -4.62 -24.28
N GLY A 318 -6.62 -3.49 -24.54
CA GLY A 318 -5.44 -3.05 -23.77
C GLY A 318 -4.62 -2.00 -24.51
N VAL A 319 -3.73 -1.35 -23.77
CA VAL A 319 -2.73 -0.42 -24.31
C VAL A 319 -1.37 -0.82 -23.72
N PRO A 320 -0.28 -0.89 -24.51
CA PRO A 320 1.07 -1.10 -23.99
C PRO A 320 1.45 -0.06 -22.96
N GLN A 321 2.11 -0.47 -21.86
CA GLN A 321 2.12 0.27 -20.61
C GLN A 321 2.89 1.60 -20.66
N ILE A 322 4.02 1.67 -21.35
CA ILE A 322 4.76 2.95 -21.53
C ILE A 322 3.88 3.98 -22.25
N THR A 323 3.22 3.56 -23.34
CA THR A 323 2.31 4.42 -24.08
C THR A 323 1.12 4.87 -23.21
N ALA A 324 0.53 3.95 -22.46
CA ALA A 324 -0.59 4.28 -21.58
C ALA A 324 -0.20 5.30 -20.49
N VAL A 325 0.94 5.09 -19.83
CA VAL A 325 1.43 5.99 -18.78
C VAL A 325 1.74 7.38 -19.38
N TYR A 326 2.45 7.43 -20.49
CA TYR A 326 2.80 8.69 -21.14
C TYR A 326 1.58 9.50 -21.59
N ASP A 327 0.59 8.86 -22.21
CA ASP A 327 -0.63 9.55 -22.64
C ASP A 327 -1.46 10.06 -21.45
N CYS A 328 -1.57 9.25 -20.38
CA CYS A 328 -2.27 9.64 -19.17
C CYS A 328 -1.54 10.77 -18.42
N ALA A 329 -0.20 10.74 -18.37
CA ALA A 329 0.61 11.79 -17.76
C ALA A 329 0.41 13.14 -18.49
N ARG A 330 0.37 13.14 -19.81
CA ARG A 330 0.06 14.33 -20.61
C ARG A 330 -1.34 14.88 -20.33
N ALA A 331 -2.32 14.03 -20.08
CA ALA A 331 -3.67 14.46 -19.74
C ALA A 331 -3.74 15.10 -18.34
N ALA A 332 -2.85 14.70 -17.43
CA ALA A 332 -2.77 15.21 -16.06
C ALA A 332 -1.87 16.46 -15.92
N GLU A 333 -1.12 16.83 -16.97
CA GLU A 333 -0.20 17.96 -16.95
C GLU A 333 -0.92 19.26 -16.53
N GLY A 334 -0.33 19.97 -15.58
CA GLY A 334 -0.87 21.22 -15.03
C GLY A 334 -2.06 21.08 -14.08
N THR A 335 -2.58 19.85 -13.85
CA THR A 335 -3.73 19.62 -12.95
C THR A 335 -3.34 19.34 -11.51
N GLY A 336 -2.08 18.98 -11.27
CA GLY A 336 -1.58 18.51 -9.97
C GLY A 336 -2.06 17.11 -9.57
N VAL A 337 -2.73 16.36 -10.46
CA VAL A 337 -3.19 14.99 -10.23
C VAL A 337 -2.11 13.99 -10.63
N PRO A 338 -1.52 13.22 -9.69
CA PRO A 338 -0.50 12.23 -9.99
C PRO A 338 -1.03 11.04 -10.80
N ILE A 339 -0.12 10.42 -11.55
CA ILE A 339 -0.37 9.18 -12.32
C ILE A 339 0.33 8.02 -11.62
N ILE A 340 -0.38 6.90 -11.47
CA ILE A 340 0.10 5.66 -10.87
C ILE A 340 0.18 4.59 -11.97
N ALA A 341 1.38 4.09 -12.26
CA ALA A 341 1.56 3.01 -13.25
C ALA A 341 1.29 1.65 -12.59
N ASP A 342 0.22 0.97 -13.02
CA ASP A 342 -0.23 -0.30 -12.45
C ASP A 342 -0.05 -1.45 -13.44
N GLY A 343 0.84 -2.39 -13.12
CA GLY A 343 1.07 -3.62 -13.86
C GLY A 343 2.19 -3.54 -14.92
N GLY A 344 2.66 -4.72 -15.33
CA GLY A 344 3.71 -4.89 -16.35
C GLY A 344 5.13 -4.79 -15.81
N ILE A 345 5.35 -4.35 -14.59
CA ILE A 345 6.66 -4.15 -13.96
C ILE A 345 7.25 -5.50 -13.54
N GLN A 346 8.44 -5.83 -14.04
CA GLN A 346 9.15 -7.07 -13.76
C GLN A 346 10.48 -6.83 -13.04
N TYR A 347 11.10 -5.70 -13.27
CA TYR A 347 12.42 -5.32 -12.73
C TYR A 347 12.41 -3.88 -12.20
N SER A 348 13.42 -3.54 -11.41
CA SER A 348 13.61 -2.15 -10.93
C SER A 348 13.75 -1.12 -12.07
N GLY A 349 14.37 -1.53 -13.20
CA GLY A 349 14.48 -0.69 -14.39
C GLY A 349 13.11 -0.29 -14.98
N ASP A 350 12.08 -1.14 -14.84
CA ASP A 350 10.74 -0.81 -15.33
C ASP A 350 10.06 0.25 -14.46
N ILE A 351 10.40 0.30 -13.15
CA ILE A 351 9.97 1.40 -12.27
C ILE A 351 10.54 2.72 -12.79
N ALA A 352 11.85 2.74 -13.08
CA ALA A 352 12.50 3.93 -13.63
C ALA A 352 11.89 4.37 -14.96
N LYS A 353 11.58 3.41 -15.85
CA LYS A 353 10.91 3.70 -17.14
C LYS A 353 9.49 4.22 -16.94
N ALA A 354 8.73 3.68 -15.98
CA ALA A 354 7.38 4.17 -15.66
C ALA A 354 7.41 5.62 -15.16
N LEU A 355 8.35 5.92 -14.27
CA LEU A 355 8.56 7.28 -13.76
C LEU A 355 9.03 8.22 -14.89
N GLY A 356 10.01 7.83 -15.70
CA GLY A 356 10.44 8.59 -16.88
C GLY A 356 9.31 8.85 -17.89
N ALA A 357 8.33 7.96 -17.98
CA ALA A 357 7.14 8.14 -18.82
C ALA A 357 6.08 9.08 -18.20
N GLY A 358 6.31 9.61 -16.99
CA GLY A 358 5.46 10.59 -16.32
C GLY A 358 4.60 10.04 -15.19
N ALA A 359 4.81 8.78 -14.75
CA ALA A 359 4.19 8.29 -13.51
C ALA A 359 4.84 8.95 -12.29
N SER A 360 4.05 9.21 -11.24
CA SER A 360 4.54 9.65 -9.93
C SER A 360 4.88 8.46 -9.03
N SER A 361 4.15 7.37 -9.17
CA SER A 361 4.38 6.13 -8.42
C SER A 361 3.96 4.90 -9.22
N VAL A 362 4.28 3.72 -8.69
CA VAL A 362 3.95 2.44 -9.32
C VAL A 362 3.20 1.52 -8.37
N MET A 363 2.26 0.73 -8.90
CA MET A 363 1.60 -0.34 -8.15
C MET A 363 2.20 -1.69 -8.53
N LEU A 364 2.57 -2.47 -7.51
CA LEU A 364 3.23 -3.77 -7.68
C LEU A 364 2.35 -4.90 -7.13
N GLY A 365 2.10 -5.92 -7.95
CA GLY A 365 1.45 -7.17 -7.57
C GLY A 365 2.45 -8.32 -7.49
N ASN A 366 2.87 -8.84 -8.65
CA ASN A 366 3.74 -10.01 -8.78
C ASN A 366 5.05 -9.92 -7.97
N LEU A 367 5.71 -8.75 -8.00
CA LEU A 367 6.98 -8.57 -7.30
C LEU A 367 6.84 -8.74 -5.79
N LEU A 368 5.68 -8.43 -5.22
CA LEU A 368 5.40 -8.48 -3.78
C LEU A 368 4.64 -9.75 -3.35
N ALA A 369 3.89 -10.39 -4.24
CA ALA A 369 3.05 -11.55 -3.90
C ALA A 369 3.82 -12.78 -3.39
N GLY A 370 5.14 -12.88 -3.65
CA GLY A 370 6.00 -13.98 -3.15
C GLY A 370 6.62 -13.75 -1.78
N THR A 371 6.33 -12.63 -1.12
CA THR A 371 6.94 -12.26 0.16
C THR A 371 6.21 -12.87 1.35
N ASP A 372 6.86 -12.86 2.51
CA ASP A 372 6.28 -13.39 3.76
C ASP A 372 4.99 -12.68 4.13
N GLU A 373 4.96 -11.36 3.92
CA GLU A 373 3.86 -10.49 4.34
C GLU A 373 2.64 -10.54 3.41
N SER A 374 2.76 -11.19 2.24
CA SER A 374 1.60 -11.40 1.36
C SER A 374 0.68 -12.50 1.90
N PRO A 375 -0.67 -12.39 1.77
CA PRO A 375 -1.63 -13.34 2.33
C PRO A 375 -1.72 -14.67 1.58
N GLY A 376 -1.13 -14.78 0.38
CA GLY A 376 -1.16 -16.03 -0.40
C GLY A 376 -0.57 -17.23 0.37
N GLU A 377 -1.20 -18.39 0.24
CA GLU A 377 -0.74 -19.62 0.89
C GLU A 377 0.68 -20.01 0.45
N THR A 378 1.48 -20.48 1.41
CA THR A 378 2.81 -21.04 1.12
C THR A 378 2.68 -22.47 0.63
N ILE A 379 3.19 -22.75 -0.56
CA ILE A 379 3.15 -24.05 -1.23
C ILE A 379 4.57 -24.59 -1.31
N ILE A 380 4.76 -25.87 -0.93
CA ILE A 380 6.03 -26.57 -1.14
C ILE A 380 5.89 -27.45 -2.39
N TYR A 381 6.64 -27.14 -3.43
CA TYR A 381 6.65 -27.90 -4.67
C TYR A 381 8.08 -28.22 -5.10
N GLN A 382 8.37 -29.48 -5.34
CA GLN A 382 9.73 -29.98 -5.70
C GLN A 382 10.84 -29.48 -4.76
N GLY A 383 10.56 -29.43 -3.45
CA GLY A 383 11.50 -28.97 -2.41
C GLY A 383 11.75 -27.47 -2.35
N LYS A 384 11.05 -26.66 -3.15
CA LYS A 384 11.11 -25.20 -3.14
C LYS A 384 9.82 -24.62 -2.59
N LYS A 385 9.94 -23.45 -1.93
CA LYS A 385 8.79 -22.68 -1.45
C LYS A 385 8.24 -21.80 -2.57
N TYR A 386 6.92 -21.78 -2.68
CA TYR A 386 6.14 -20.88 -3.55
C TYR A 386 5.02 -20.23 -2.75
N LYS A 387 4.47 -19.15 -3.25
CA LYS A 387 3.25 -18.54 -2.74
C LYS A 387 2.16 -18.61 -3.81
N ALA A 388 0.92 -18.86 -3.40
CA ALA A 388 -0.23 -18.77 -4.28
C ALA A 388 -0.38 -17.32 -4.78
N TYR A 389 -0.66 -17.15 -6.06
CA TYR A 389 -0.86 -15.84 -6.67
C TYR A 389 -1.96 -15.92 -7.72
N ARG A 390 -2.99 -15.09 -7.61
CA ARG A 390 -4.11 -15.08 -8.55
C ARG A 390 -4.53 -13.68 -8.97
N GLY A 391 -5.02 -13.57 -10.23
CA GLY A 391 -5.62 -12.36 -10.73
C GLY A 391 -7.00 -12.14 -10.13
N MET A 392 -7.38 -10.90 -9.91
CA MET A 392 -8.74 -10.53 -9.45
C MET A 392 -9.82 -10.91 -10.47
N GLY A 393 -9.45 -11.11 -11.75
CA GLY A 393 -10.30 -11.67 -12.80
C GLY A 393 -10.22 -13.19 -12.94
N SER A 394 -9.53 -13.93 -12.07
CA SER A 394 -9.55 -15.39 -12.05
C SER A 394 -10.89 -15.91 -11.56
N LEU A 395 -11.20 -17.17 -11.91
CA LEU A 395 -12.48 -17.76 -11.54
C LEU A 395 -12.66 -17.80 -10.01
N GLY A 396 -11.63 -18.22 -9.27
CA GLY A 396 -11.69 -18.29 -7.81
C GLY A 396 -11.82 -16.91 -7.14
N ALA A 397 -11.10 -15.88 -7.63
CA ALA A 397 -11.25 -14.52 -7.11
C ALA A 397 -12.64 -13.95 -7.40
N MET A 398 -13.19 -14.18 -8.61
CA MET A 398 -14.52 -13.74 -8.98
C MET A 398 -15.63 -14.43 -8.15
N GLN A 399 -15.45 -15.72 -7.85
CA GLN A 399 -16.38 -16.46 -6.98
C GLN A 399 -16.32 -15.97 -5.52
N ALA A 400 -15.14 -15.56 -5.05
CA ALA A 400 -14.94 -15.01 -3.71
C ALA A 400 -15.47 -13.58 -3.53
N GLY A 401 -15.73 -12.81 -4.63
CA GLY A 401 -16.34 -11.47 -4.54
C GLY A 401 -15.95 -10.48 -5.63
N SER A 402 -14.83 -10.68 -6.35
CA SER A 402 -14.29 -9.68 -7.27
C SER A 402 -14.99 -9.55 -8.64
N LYS A 403 -16.12 -10.23 -8.86
CA LYS A 403 -16.90 -10.17 -10.11
C LYS A 403 -17.44 -8.78 -10.45
N ASP A 404 -17.60 -7.90 -9.47
CA ASP A 404 -18.00 -6.51 -9.66
C ASP A 404 -16.95 -5.70 -10.42
N ARG A 405 -15.66 -5.98 -10.19
CA ARG A 405 -14.53 -5.37 -10.91
C ARG A 405 -14.65 -5.52 -12.43
N TYR A 406 -15.25 -6.63 -12.88
CA TYR A 406 -15.43 -7.00 -14.29
C TYR A 406 -16.87 -6.87 -14.78
N PHE A 407 -17.72 -6.14 -14.04
CA PHE A 407 -19.13 -5.92 -14.38
C PHE A 407 -19.96 -7.21 -14.57
N GLN A 408 -19.61 -8.27 -13.82
CA GLN A 408 -20.25 -9.58 -13.92
C GLN A 408 -21.06 -9.98 -12.68
N GLN A 409 -21.54 -9.01 -11.88
CA GLN A 409 -22.29 -9.26 -10.65
C GLN A 409 -23.52 -10.15 -10.86
N ASN A 410 -24.24 -9.94 -11.96
CA ASN A 410 -25.47 -10.62 -12.30
C ASN A 410 -25.29 -11.74 -13.35
N ALA A 411 -24.05 -12.09 -13.68
CA ALA A 411 -23.77 -13.11 -14.69
C ALA A 411 -24.12 -14.51 -14.18
N LYS A 412 -24.91 -15.27 -14.95
CA LYS A 412 -25.21 -16.69 -14.64
C LYS A 412 -23.97 -17.58 -14.76
N LYS A 413 -23.05 -17.23 -15.64
CA LYS A 413 -21.77 -17.92 -15.86
C LYS A 413 -20.68 -16.86 -16.03
N LEU A 414 -19.58 -17.01 -15.28
CA LEU A 414 -18.47 -16.07 -15.30
C LEU A 414 -17.57 -16.29 -16.52
N VAL A 415 -17.02 -15.21 -17.05
CA VAL A 415 -15.96 -15.20 -18.07
C VAL A 415 -14.70 -14.64 -17.43
N PRO A 416 -13.72 -15.48 -17.03
CA PRO A 416 -12.50 -15.01 -16.38
C PRO A 416 -11.61 -14.19 -17.31
N GLU A 417 -11.03 -13.13 -16.77
CA GLU A 417 -9.99 -12.30 -17.40
C GLU A 417 -8.67 -12.33 -16.62
N GLY A 418 -8.42 -13.43 -15.93
CA GLY A 418 -7.21 -13.67 -15.14
C GLY A 418 -7.04 -15.15 -14.85
N ILE A 419 -5.82 -15.50 -14.45
CA ILE A 419 -5.44 -16.86 -14.10
C ILE A 419 -5.06 -16.98 -12.62
N GLU A 420 -4.99 -18.23 -12.15
CA GLU A 420 -4.45 -18.61 -10.85
C GLU A 420 -3.15 -19.37 -11.06
N GLY A 421 -2.17 -19.12 -10.21
CA GLY A 421 -0.86 -19.75 -10.30
C GLY A 421 -0.09 -19.65 -9.00
N GLN A 422 1.21 -19.88 -9.09
CA GLN A 422 2.13 -19.76 -7.98
C GLN A 422 3.39 -19.03 -8.42
N ILE A 423 4.02 -18.34 -7.48
CA ILE A 423 5.28 -17.64 -7.72
C ILE A 423 6.35 -18.07 -6.71
N PRO A 424 7.63 -18.02 -7.06
CA PRO A 424 8.70 -18.32 -6.11
C PRO A 424 8.62 -17.45 -4.86
N TYR A 425 8.86 -18.05 -3.71
CA TYR A 425 9.02 -17.36 -2.45
C TYR A 425 10.25 -16.43 -2.50
N LYS A 426 10.11 -15.20 -1.97
CA LYS A 426 11.11 -14.12 -2.08
C LYS A 426 11.64 -13.59 -0.75
N GLY A 427 11.24 -14.18 0.39
CA GLY A 427 11.60 -13.65 1.71
C GLY A 427 10.80 -12.42 2.10
N HIS A 428 11.41 -11.53 2.88
CA HIS A 428 10.74 -10.34 3.39
C HIS A 428 10.56 -9.26 2.33
N VAL A 429 9.43 -8.54 2.40
CA VAL A 429 9.14 -7.42 1.48
C VAL A 429 10.19 -6.32 1.56
N SER A 430 10.77 -6.07 2.75
CA SER A 430 11.85 -5.09 2.94
C SER A 430 13.07 -5.36 2.05
N ASP A 431 13.46 -6.64 1.90
CA ASP A 431 14.59 -7.03 1.06
C ASP A 431 14.28 -6.79 -0.43
N VAL A 432 13.04 -7.10 -0.83
CA VAL A 432 12.57 -6.86 -2.21
C VAL A 432 12.55 -5.36 -2.51
N LEU A 433 11.97 -4.54 -1.62
CA LEU A 433 11.92 -3.09 -1.77
C LEU A 433 13.31 -2.46 -1.80
N PHE A 434 14.24 -2.94 -0.95
CA PHE A 434 15.62 -2.48 -0.96
C PHE A 434 16.27 -2.65 -2.33
N GLN A 435 16.11 -3.82 -2.97
CA GLN A 435 16.65 -4.07 -4.32
C GLN A 435 15.96 -3.19 -5.39
N LEU A 436 14.65 -3.04 -5.33
CA LEU A 436 13.89 -2.22 -6.28
C LEU A 436 14.28 -0.74 -6.19
N ILE A 437 14.36 -0.20 -4.99
CA ILE A 437 14.75 1.21 -4.77
C ILE A 437 16.23 1.41 -5.08
N GLY A 438 17.09 0.44 -4.78
CA GLY A 438 18.50 0.47 -5.18
C GLY A 438 18.67 0.59 -6.69
N GLY A 439 17.91 -0.19 -7.47
CA GLY A 439 17.90 -0.11 -8.94
C GLY A 439 17.34 1.22 -9.47
N LEU A 440 16.28 1.75 -8.85
CA LEU A 440 15.74 3.08 -9.20
C LEU A 440 16.79 4.18 -8.94
N ARG A 441 17.43 4.19 -7.77
CA ARG A 441 18.48 5.15 -7.44
C ARG A 441 19.66 5.09 -8.43
N ALA A 442 20.05 3.88 -8.84
CA ALA A 442 21.08 3.69 -9.85
C ALA A 442 20.66 4.33 -11.19
N SER A 443 19.41 4.09 -11.62
CA SER A 443 18.86 4.69 -12.86
C SER A 443 18.86 6.23 -12.80
N MET A 444 18.41 6.81 -11.66
CA MET A 444 18.43 8.26 -11.46
C MET A 444 19.86 8.82 -11.52
N GLY A 445 20.83 8.10 -10.94
CA GLY A 445 22.26 8.46 -11.06
C GLY A 445 22.76 8.43 -12.51
N TYR A 446 22.36 7.45 -13.31
CA TYR A 446 22.71 7.40 -14.74
C TYR A 446 22.04 8.50 -15.56
N CYS A 447 20.81 8.86 -15.25
CA CYS A 447 20.07 9.91 -15.94
C CYS A 447 20.43 11.32 -15.45
N GLY A 448 21.14 11.45 -14.31
CA GLY A 448 21.48 12.75 -13.72
C GLY A 448 20.30 13.45 -13.03
N THR A 449 19.25 12.72 -12.67
CA THR A 449 18.01 13.27 -12.09
C THR A 449 18.03 13.22 -10.55
N PRO A 450 17.96 14.37 -9.86
CA PRO A 450 18.05 14.43 -8.40
C PRO A 450 16.78 13.95 -7.68
N ASP A 451 15.63 13.99 -8.34
CA ASP A 451 14.32 13.62 -7.78
C ASP A 451 13.38 13.04 -8.85
N ILE A 452 12.19 12.59 -8.44
CA ILE A 452 11.18 11.99 -9.33
C ILE A 452 10.63 13.01 -10.33
N LYS A 453 10.54 14.28 -9.97
CA LYS A 453 10.08 15.33 -10.89
C LYS A 453 11.07 15.50 -12.06
N ALA A 454 12.36 15.61 -11.77
CA ALA A 454 13.39 15.63 -12.80
C ALA A 454 13.38 14.35 -13.65
N MET A 455 13.12 13.19 -13.02
CA MET A 455 12.96 11.92 -13.75
C MET A 455 11.82 11.97 -14.77
N ASN A 456 10.67 12.59 -14.42
CA ASN A 456 9.54 12.75 -15.35
C ASN A 456 9.85 13.76 -16.49
N GLU A 457 10.53 14.87 -16.18
CA GLU A 457 10.64 16.03 -17.08
C GLU A 457 11.87 15.98 -17.97
N GLU A 458 12.99 15.40 -17.52
CA GLU A 458 14.30 15.55 -18.15
C GLU A 458 14.80 14.27 -18.84
N THR A 459 14.22 13.10 -18.54
CA THR A 459 14.69 11.84 -19.12
C THR A 459 14.23 11.66 -20.57
N GLN A 460 15.03 10.93 -21.34
CA GLN A 460 14.74 10.59 -22.72
C GLN A 460 14.77 9.08 -22.91
N PHE A 461 13.94 8.61 -23.82
CA PHE A 461 13.88 7.21 -24.22
C PHE A 461 14.49 6.96 -25.61
N ILE A 462 15.05 5.77 -25.78
CA ILE A 462 15.33 5.19 -27.08
C ILE A 462 14.46 3.94 -27.25
N GLU A 463 13.84 3.78 -28.42
CA GLU A 463 13.18 2.53 -28.78
C GLU A 463 14.24 1.49 -29.17
N ILE A 464 14.04 0.25 -28.71
CA ILE A 464 14.91 -0.88 -29.02
C ILE A 464 14.15 -1.96 -29.79
N THR A 465 14.90 -2.79 -30.50
CA THR A 465 14.39 -3.96 -31.22
C THR A 465 14.39 -5.19 -30.30
N GLY A 466 13.78 -6.29 -30.76
CA GLY A 466 13.91 -7.57 -30.05
C GLY A 466 15.36 -8.07 -29.93
N ALA A 467 16.27 -7.61 -30.82
CA ALA A 467 17.70 -7.87 -30.67
C ALA A 467 18.31 -7.05 -29.53
N GLY A 468 17.93 -5.76 -29.40
CA GLY A 468 18.34 -4.91 -28.28
C GLY A 468 17.79 -5.41 -26.93
N LEU A 469 16.58 -5.97 -26.91
CA LEU A 469 16.06 -6.60 -25.71
C LEU A 469 16.91 -7.81 -25.28
N ARG A 470 17.31 -8.68 -26.22
CA ARG A 470 18.21 -9.81 -25.93
C ARG A 470 19.58 -9.35 -25.44
N GLU A 471 20.16 -8.30 -26.04
CA GLU A 471 21.41 -7.68 -25.63
C GLU A 471 21.33 -7.12 -24.19
N SER A 472 20.13 -6.67 -23.76
CA SER A 472 19.90 -6.12 -22.41
C SER A 472 19.92 -7.18 -21.29
N HIS A 473 19.80 -8.46 -21.63
CA HIS A 473 19.89 -9.57 -20.69
C HIS A 473 21.23 -10.26 -20.76
N PRO A 474 21.71 -10.90 -19.65
CA PRO A 474 22.90 -11.74 -19.72
C PRO A 474 22.78 -12.78 -20.82
N HIS A 475 23.77 -12.83 -21.73
CA HIS A 475 23.84 -13.75 -22.87
C HIS A 475 25.25 -14.36 -22.98
N ASP A 476 25.35 -15.50 -23.62
CA ASP A 476 26.61 -16.23 -23.86
C ASP A 476 27.34 -16.67 -22.55
N VAL A 477 26.62 -16.72 -21.41
CA VAL A 477 27.14 -17.17 -20.12
C VAL A 477 26.11 -18.07 -19.39
N SER A 478 26.59 -19.01 -18.60
CA SER A 478 25.77 -19.77 -17.67
C SER A 478 25.81 -19.10 -16.29
N ILE A 479 24.64 -18.74 -15.73
CA ILE A 479 24.55 -18.15 -14.41
C ILE A 479 24.84 -19.23 -13.37
N THR A 480 25.94 -19.08 -12.64
CA THR A 480 26.34 -20.01 -11.57
C THR A 480 25.88 -19.56 -10.17
N LYS A 481 25.58 -18.26 -10.03
CA LYS A 481 25.04 -17.67 -8.81
C LYS A 481 24.03 -16.59 -9.19
N GLU A 482 22.78 -16.75 -8.79
CA GLU A 482 21.74 -15.77 -9.02
C GLU A 482 22.00 -14.47 -8.25
N ALA A 483 21.72 -13.34 -8.86
CA ALA A 483 21.71 -12.05 -8.20
C ALA A 483 20.34 -11.84 -7.51
N PRO A 484 20.29 -11.15 -6.35
CA PRO A 484 19.03 -10.97 -5.62
C PRO A 484 17.98 -10.15 -6.39
N ASN A 485 18.40 -9.40 -7.40
CA ASN A 485 17.57 -8.52 -8.22
C ASN A 485 17.44 -8.99 -9.69
N TYR A 486 17.98 -10.16 -10.01
CA TYR A 486 17.87 -10.75 -11.35
C TYR A 486 17.72 -12.27 -11.26
N SER A 487 16.64 -12.80 -11.80
CA SER A 487 16.41 -14.25 -11.97
C SER A 487 16.08 -14.54 -13.44
N THR A 488 16.62 -15.64 -13.96
CA THR A 488 16.17 -16.19 -15.25
C THR A 488 14.81 -16.83 -15.05
N LYS A 489 13.88 -16.49 -15.95
CA LYS A 489 12.55 -17.12 -16.02
C LYS A 489 12.65 -18.56 -16.52
#